data_d9d689da73302b21a6b306a97b69885f
#
_entry.id   d9d689da73302b21a6b306a97b69885f
#
_cell.length_a   1.000
_cell.length_b   1.000
_cell.length_c   1.000
_cell.angle_alpha   90.00
_cell.angle_beta   90.00
_cell.angle_gamma   90.00
#
_symmetry.space_group_name_H-M   'P 1'
#
loop_
_entity.id
_entity.type
_entity.pdbx_description
1 polymer ?
#
loop_
_entity_poly.entity_id
_entity_poly.type
_entity_poly.pdbx_seq_one_letter_code
_entity_poly.pdbx_strand_id
1 'polypeptide(L)'
;EGFFEVFATAVIALIFTSLGLIHARTANTAIVMETTVFLFGGILGTLHHLYFTGAPTSVIALGAVFSALEVVPLALVGIEGYRTYLRSKAAPWVANYRWPILFFVAVGFWNTVGAGLLGFAINPRPSLYFVQGLNLTAAHGHAALFGVYGMLGIGLMLFCLRGLYVPSRHAEAL
;
A
#
# COMPACT_ATOMS: atom_id res chain seq x y z
N GLU A 1 -0.24 5.47 -11.71
CA GLU A 1 -0.55 4.35 -10.77
C GLU A 1 0.52 3.27 -10.84
N GLY A 2 0.68 2.52 -11.95
CA GLY A 2 1.56 1.35 -12.03
C GLY A 2 2.98 1.55 -11.52
N PHE A 3 3.63 2.67 -11.88
CA PHE A 3 5.00 2.94 -11.43
C PHE A 3 5.09 3.10 -9.90
N PHE A 4 4.18 3.87 -9.32
CA PHE A 4 4.22 4.11 -7.88
C PHE A 4 3.91 2.85 -7.08
N GLU A 5 2.97 2.05 -7.50
CA GLU A 5 2.55 0.85 -6.76
C GLU A 5 3.58 -0.26 -6.84
N VAL A 6 4.15 -0.56 -8.02
CA VAL A 6 5.27 -1.50 -8.14
C VAL A 6 6.46 -1.04 -7.31
N PHE A 7 6.81 0.24 -7.39
CA PHE A 7 7.92 0.80 -6.63
C PHE A 7 7.64 0.75 -5.12
N ALA A 8 6.45 1.16 -4.68
CA ALA A 8 6.09 1.15 -3.27
C ALA A 8 6.05 -0.27 -2.70
N THR A 9 5.45 -1.22 -3.40
CA THR A 9 5.42 -2.62 -2.98
C THR A 9 6.82 -3.20 -2.87
N ALA A 10 7.70 -2.93 -3.83
CA ALA A 10 9.10 -3.36 -3.78
C ALA A 10 9.85 -2.75 -2.58
N VAL A 11 9.68 -1.45 -2.32
CA VAL A 11 10.31 -0.76 -1.18
C VAL A 11 9.76 -1.30 0.14
N ILE A 12 8.45 -1.45 0.29
CA ILE A 12 7.83 -2.01 1.49
C ILE A 12 8.31 -3.44 1.73
N ALA A 13 8.32 -4.27 0.69
CA ALA A 13 8.78 -5.64 0.78
C ALA A 13 10.27 -5.72 1.19
N LEU A 14 11.12 -4.85 0.64
CA LEU A 14 12.54 -4.78 0.98
C LEU A 14 12.75 -4.37 2.44
N ILE A 15 12.05 -3.34 2.91
CA ILE A 15 12.13 -2.86 4.29
C ILE A 15 11.61 -3.92 5.25
N PHE A 16 10.47 -4.51 4.98
CA PHE A 16 9.88 -5.54 5.85
C PHE A 16 10.74 -6.79 5.91
N THR A 17 11.39 -7.17 4.80
CA THR A 17 12.37 -8.25 4.79
C THR A 17 13.60 -7.88 5.61
N SER A 18 14.13 -6.66 5.45
CA SER A 18 15.30 -6.17 6.20
C SER A 18 15.05 -6.09 7.70
N LEU A 19 13.80 -5.82 8.10
CA LEU A 19 13.37 -5.80 9.51
C LEU A 19 12.95 -7.20 10.02
N GLY A 20 13.02 -8.23 9.19
CA GLY A 20 12.55 -9.58 9.56
C GLY A 20 11.03 -9.68 9.74
N LEU A 21 10.26 -8.72 9.25
CA LEU A 21 8.80 -8.71 9.35
C LEU A 21 8.11 -9.61 8.33
N ILE A 22 8.74 -9.87 7.19
CA ILE A 22 8.28 -10.85 6.20
C ILE A 22 9.44 -11.72 5.73
N HIS A 23 9.14 -12.90 5.26
CA HIS A 23 10.14 -13.79 4.64
C HIS A 23 10.50 -13.29 3.24
N ALA A 24 11.78 -13.47 2.84
CA ALA A 24 12.24 -13.10 1.50
C ALA A 24 11.43 -13.79 0.39
N ARG A 25 10.97 -15.02 0.62
CA ARG A 25 10.09 -15.73 -0.33
C ARG A 25 8.77 -15.01 -0.55
N THR A 26 8.14 -14.52 0.52
CA THR A 26 6.88 -13.75 0.42
C THR A 26 7.12 -12.41 -0.25
N ALA A 27 8.21 -11.72 0.09
CA ALA A 27 8.61 -10.47 -0.57
C ALA A 27 8.78 -10.68 -2.09
N ASN A 28 9.53 -11.68 -2.49
CA ASN A 28 9.74 -12.00 -3.91
C ASN A 28 8.42 -12.38 -4.60
N THR A 29 7.57 -13.17 -3.95
CA THR A 29 6.26 -13.54 -4.51
C THR A 29 5.38 -12.30 -4.69
N ALA A 30 5.31 -11.42 -3.70
CA ALA A 30 4.53 -10.19 -3.79
C ALA A 30 5.05 -9.27 -4.91
N ILE A 31 6.38 -9.08 -5.01
CA ILE A 31 6.99 -8.26 -6.07
C ILE A 31 6.71 -8.83 -7.46
N VAL A 32 6.86 -10.16 -7.64
CA VAL A 32 6.57 -10.80 -8.93
C VAL A 32 5.09 -10.70 -9.29
N MET A 33 4.20 -10.94 -8.33
CA MET A 33 2.76 -10.82 -8.54
C MET A 33 2.38 -9.37 -8.90
N GLU A 34 2.88 -8.40 -8.14
CA GLU A 34 2.65 -6.98 -8.38
C GLU A 34 3.16 -6.56 -9.77
N THR A 35 4.41 -6.91 -10.07
CA THR A 35 5.00 -6.59 -11.39
C THR A 35 4.21 -7.24 -12.52
N THR A 36 3.74 -8.48 -12.34
CA THR A 36 2.94 -9.17 -13.35
C THR A 36 1.57 -8.53 -13.51
N VAL A 37 0.88 -8.24 -12.40
CA VAL A 37 -0.41 -7.56 -12.41
C VAL A 37 -0.27 -6.19 -13.06
N PHE A 38 0.81 -5.45 -12.78
CA PHE A 38 1.04 -4.13 -13.35
C PHE A 38 1.48 -4.14 -14.80
N LEU A 39 2.36 -5.03 -15.21
CA LEU A 39 2.76 -5.11 -16.63
C LEU A 39 1.61 -5.54 -17.52
N PHE A 40 0.77 -6.46 -17.07
CA PHE A 40 -0.38 -6.95 -17.83
C PHE A 40 -1.69 -6.24 -17.45
N GLY A 41 -1.86 -5.87 -16.18
CA GLY A 41 -3.03 -5.23 -15.65
C GLY A 41 -2.93 -3.71 -15.55
N GLY A 42 -1.75 -3.14 -15.31
CA GLY A 42 -1.58 -1.70 -15.13
C GLY A 42 -1.89 -0.89 -16.39
N ILE A 43 -1.43 -1.37 -17.55
CA ILE A 43 -1.83 -0.77 -18.83
C ILE A 43 -3.34 -0.97 -19.05
N LEU A 44 -3.85 -2.17 -18.81
CA LEU A 44 -5.26 -2.50 -18.95
C LEU A 44 -6.10 -1.95 -17.81
N GLY A 45 -5.57 -1.95 -16.57
CA GLY A 45 -6.21 -1.40 -15.39
C GLY A 45 -6.45 0.10 -15.48
N THR A 46 -5.52 0.85 -16.07
CA THR A 46 -5.64 2.30 -16.30
C THR A 46 -6.88 2.67 -17.13
N LEU A 47 -7.41 1.73 -17.90
CA LEU A 47 -8.59 1.97 -18.74
C LEU A 47 -9.85 2.30 -17.94
N HIS A 48 -9.92 1.99 -16.64
CA HIS A 48 -11.05 2.42 -15.80
C HIS A 48 -11.08 3.96 -15.59
N HIS A 49 -9.98 4.67 -15.79
CA HIS A 49 -9.95 6.13 -15.77
C HIS A 49 -10.60 6.77 -17.01
N LEU A 50 -10.87 5.98 -18.04
CA LEU A 50 -11.57 6.43 -19.24
C LEU A 50 -13.10 6.49 -19.09
N TYR A 51 -13.60 6.39 -17.89
CA TYR A 51 -15.03 6.51 -17.63
C TYR A 51 -15.53 7.89 -18.09
N PHE A 52 -16.69 7.92 -18.75
CA PHE A 52 -17.28 9.11 -19.36
C PHE A 52 -16.50 9.73 -20.55
N THR A 53 -15.46 9.09 -21.05
CA THR A 53 -14.73 9.58 -22.24
C THR A 53 -15.33 9.09 -23.57
N GLY A 54 -16.35 8.24 -23.52
CA GLY A 54 -16.91 7.58 -24.70
C GLY A 54 -16.18 6.30 -25.11
N ALA A 55 -15.23 5.82 -24.27
CA ALA A 55 -14.55 4.55 -24.52
C ALA A 55 -15.55 3.36 -24.50
N PRO A 56 -15.30 2.30 -25.29
CA PRO A 56 -16.14 1.11 -25.28
C PRO A 56 -16.30 0.53 -23.88
N THR A 57 -17.51 0.13 -23.55
CA THR A 57 -17.86 -0.42 -22.23
C THR A 57 -17.01 -1.61 -21.81
N SER A 58 -16.64 -2.47 -22.78
CA SER A 58 -15.76 -3.63 -22.54
C SER A 58 -14.35 -3.22 -22.11
N VAL A 59 -13.82 -2.13 -22.65
CA VAL A 59 -12.51 -1.59 -22.29
C VAL A 59 -12.50 -1.12 -20.85
N ILE A 60 -13.54 -0.37 -20.45
CA ILE A 60 -13.68 0.12 -19.07
C ILE A 60 -13.89 -1.04 -18.09
N ALA A 61 -14.71 -2.03 -18.46
CA ALA A 61 -14.95 -3.20 -17.64
C ALA A 61 -13.66 -4.03 -17.43
N LEU A 62 -12.86 -4.18 -18.48
CA LEU A 62 -11.57 -4.86 -18.40
C LEU A 62 -10.63 -4.13 -17.44
N GLY A 63 -10.52 -2.80 -17.56
CA GLY A 63 -9.74 -1.96 -16.67
C GLY A 63 -10.17 -2.10 -15.20
N ALA A 64 -11.47 -2.10 -14.92
CA ALA A 64 -12.00 -2.28 -13.57
C ALA A 64 -11.64 -3.65 -12.95
N VAL A 65 -11.67 -4.73 -13.75
CA VAL A 65 -11.29 -6.06 -13.28
C VAL A 65 -9.79 -6.13 -12.94
N PHE A 66 -8.93 -5.65 -13.84
CA PHE A 66 -7.49 -5.69 -13.61
C PHE A 66 -7.07 -4.82 -12.43
N SER A 67 -7.64 -3.62 -12.29
CA SER A 67 -7.39 -2.76 -11.13
C SER A 67 -7.84 -3.42 -9.81
N ALA A 68 -8.96 -4.12 -9.81
CA ALA A 68 -9.41 -4.84 -8.62
C ALA A 68 -8.47 -5.97 -8.18
N LEU A 69 -7.72 -6.59 -9.10
CA LEU A 69 -6.78 -7.68 -8.78
C LEU A 69 -5.54 -7.19 -8.02
N GLU A 70 -5.23 -5.90 -8.05
CA GLU A 70 -4.10 -5.29 -7.33
C GLU A 70 -4.21 -5.46 -5.80
N VAL A 71 -5.39 -5.65 -5.28
CA VAL A 71 -5.59 -5.93 -3.85
C VAL A 71 -4.91 -7.23 -3.38
N VAL A 72 -4.67 -8.19 -4.28
CA VAL A 72 -4.15 -9.52 -3.92
C VAL A 72 -2.70 -9.47 -3.42
N PRO A 73 -1.71 -8.93 -4.16
CA PRO A 73 -0.34 -8.83 -3.67
C PRO A 73 -0.23 -7.91 -2.45
N LEU A 74 -1.01 -6.84 -2.39
CA LEU A 74 -1.03 -5.93 -1.24
C LEU A 74 -1.53 -6.62 0.03
N ALA A 75 -2.60 -7.42 -0.07
CA ALA A 75 -3.12 -8.21 1.05
C ALA A 75 -2.11 -9.25 1.53
N LEU A 76 -1.38 -9.89 0.62
CA LEU A 76 -0.35 -10.88 0.96
C LEU A 76 0.74 -10.28 1.87
N VAL A 77 1.31 -9.16 1.45
CA VAL A 77 2.35 -8.44 2.22
C VAL A 77 1.78 -7.93 3.54
N GLY A 78 0.60 -7.34 3.54
CA GLY A 78 -0.05 -6.78 4.73
C GLY A 78 -0.35 -7.85 5.78
N ILE A 79 -0.91 -8.99 5.38
CA ILE A 79 -1.25 -10.10 6.29
C ILE A 79 0.01 -10.71 6.90
N GLU A 80 1.03 -10.95 6.11
CA GLU A 80 2.26 -11.54 6.63
C GLU A 80 3.02 -10.56 7.53
N GLY A 81 3.14 -9.30 7.12
CA GLY A 81 3.74 -8.24 7.93
C GLY A 81 3.05 -8.11 9.29
N TYR A 82 1.71 -8.10 9.31
CA TYR A 82 0.92 -8.05 10.54
C TYR A 82 1.14 -9.28 11.42
N ARG A 83 1.10 -10.48 10.85
CA ARG A 83 1.34 -11.73 11.61
C ARG A 83 2.74 -11.75 12.23
N THR A 84 3.75 -11.32 11.49
CA THR A 84 5.12 -11.27 11.99
C THR A 84 5.30 -10.20 13.05
N TYR A 85 4.69 -9.01 12.88
CA TYR A 85 4.68 -7.98 13.89
C TYR A 85 4.09 -8.49 15.20
N LEU A 86 2.95 -9.18 15.17
CA LEU A 86 2.35 -9.75 16.38
C LEU A 86 3.26 -10.73 17.11
N ARG A 87 4.09 -11.49 16.37
CA ARG A 87 5.07 -12.42 16.94
C ARG A 87 6.30 -11.71 17.50
N SER A 88 6.70 -10.60 16.91
CA SER A 88 7.96 -9.90 17.19
C SER A 88 7.79 -8.67 18.08
N LYS A 89 6.57 -8.25 18.40
CA LYS A 89 6.29 -6.98 19.12
C LYS A 89 6.94 -6.88 20.50
N ALA A 90 7.26 -8.00 21.12
CA ALA A 90 7.96 -8.07 22.40
C ALA A 90 9.48 -8.09 22.27
N ALA A 91 10.04 -8.12 21.06
CA ALA A 91 11.47 -8.15 20.86
C ALA A 91 12.10 -6.78 21.21
N PRO A 92 13.23 -6.76 21.96
CA PRO A 92 13.85 -5.51 22.43
C PRO A 92 14.18 -4.51 21.31
N TRP A 93 14.55 -5.01 20.12
CA TRP A 93 14.88 -4.16 18.98
C TRP A 93 13.67 -3.38 18.43
N VAL A 94 12.45 -3.89 18.62
CA VAL A 94 11.22 -3.22 18.18
C VAL A 94 11.02 -1.90 18.90
N ALA A 95 11.38 -1.82 20.18
CA ALA A 95 11.29 -0.58 20.96
C ALA A 95 12.15 0.53 20.36
N ASN A 96 13.36 0.21 19.88
CA ASN A 96 14.28 1.18 19.27
C ASN A 96 13.79 1.74 17.92
N TYR A 97 12.88 1.01 17.25
CA TYR A 97 12.31 1.40 15.96
C TYR A 97 10.81 1.70 16.04
N ARG A 98 10.32 1.97 17.24
CA ARG A 98 8.90 2.20 17.51
C ARG A 98 8.24 3.15 16.52
N TRP A 99 8.82 4.32 16.31
CA TRP A 99 8.24 5.35 15.45
C TRP A 99 8.24 4.96 13.97
N PRO A 100 9.35 4.55 13.34
CA PRO A 100 9.31 4.00 11.98
C PRO A 100 8.29 2.87 11.83
N ILE A 101 8.23 1.93 12.78
CA ILE A 101 7.31 0.80 12.73
C ILE A 101 5.85 1.26 12.78
N LEU A 102 5.50 2.24 13.61
CA LEU A 102 4.14 2.79 13.66
C LEU A 102 3.73 3.42 12.33
N PHE A 103 4.64 4.14 11.66
CA PHE A 103 4.37 4.67 10.33
C PHE A 103 4.21 3.56 9.29
N PHE A 104 5.01 2.49 9.36
CA PHE A 104 4.85 1.34 8.45
C PHE A 104 3.56 0.55 8.73
N VAL A 105 3.11 0.48 9.98
CA VAL A 105 1.78 -0.05 10.31
C VAL A 105 0.67 0.83 9.72
N ALA A 106 0.81 2.15 9.79
CA ALA A 106 -0.12 3.08 9.16
C ALA A 106 -0.13 2.92 7.63
N VAL A 107 1.04 2.73 7.00
CA VAL A 107 1.14 2.39 5.56
C VAL A 107 0.35 1.12 5.26
N GLY A 108 0.55 0.05 6.03
CA GLY A 108 -0.18 -1.21 5.84
C GLY A 108 -1.69 -1.04 5.98
N PHE A 109 -2.14 -0.25 6.96
CA PHE A 109 -3.55 0.06 7.16
C PHE A 109 -4.13 0.84 5.96
N TRP A 110 -3.52 1.94 5.58
CA TRP A 110 -4.01 2.77 4.48
C TRP A 110 -3.91 2.07 3.13
N ASN A 111 -2.89 1.24 2.94
CA ASN A 111 -2.77 0.42 1.74
C ASN A 111 -3.92 -0.60 1.63
N THR A 112 -4.28 -1.24 2.74
CA THR A 112 -5.36 -2.22 2.75
C THR A 112 -6.73 -1.56 2.65
N VAL A 113 -7.01 -0.55 3.50
CA VAL A 113 -8.33 0.07 3.62
C VAL A 113 -8.51 1.15 2.56
N GLY A 114 -7.57 2.08 2.46
CA GLY A 114 -7.67 3.25 1.60
C GLY A 114 -7.42 2.97 0.12
N ALA A 115 -6.34 2.30 -0.20
CA ALA A 115 -6.01 1.94 -1.58
C ALA A 115 -6.76 0.68 -2.02
N GLY A 116 -6.60 -0.44 -1.29
CA GLY A 116 -7.16 -1.73 -1.68
C GLY A 116 -8.68 -1.80 -1.59
N LEU A 117 -9.23 -1.81 -0.37
CA LEU A 117 -10.68 -2.03 -0.18
C LEU A 117 -11.53 -0.89 -0.76
N LEU A 118 -11.13 0.36 -0.55
CA LEU A 118 -11.88 1.50 -1.06
C LEU A 118 -11.78 1.58 -2.58
N GLY A 119 -10.59 1.36 -3.16
CA GLY A 119 -10.39 1.27 -4.60
C GLY A 119 -11.21 0.14 -5.22
N PHE A 120 -11.18 -1.06 -4.60
CA PHE A 120 -12.03 -2.18 -5.02
C PHE A 120 -13.52 -1.82 -4.98
N ALA A 121 -13.99 -1.14 -3.92
CA ALA A 121 -15.40 -0.81 -3.75
C ALA A 121 -15.91 0.22 -4.76
N ILE A 122 -15.06 1.16 -5.20
CA ILE A 122 -15.47 2.20 -6.18
C ILE A 122 -15.28 1.77 -7.64
N ASN A 123 -14.52 0.71 -7.91
CA ASN A 123 -14.16 0.29 -9.27
C ASN A 123 -15.28 -0.40 -10.07
N PRO A 124 -16.16 -1.25 -9.48
CA PRO A 124 -17.25 -1.86 -10.22
C PRO A 124 -18.11 -0.79 -10.91
N ARG A 125 -18.52 -1.08 -12.15
CA ARG A 125 -19.30 -0.13 -12.97
C ARG A 125 -20.53 0.48 -12.27
N PRO A 126 -21.35 -0.28 -11.55
CA PRO A 126 -22.48 0.30 -10.82
C PRO A 126 -22.01 1.33 -9.77
N SER A 127 -20.97 1.01 -9.00
CA SER A 127 -20.41 1.92 -8.00
C SER A 127 -19.80 3.14 -8.66
N LEU A 128 -18.94 2.93 -9.67
CA LEU A 128 -18.24 3.99 -10.35
C LEU A 128 -19.18 5.00 -11.00
N TYR A 129 -20.29 4.56 -11.56
CA TYR A 129 -21.31 5.44 -12.12
C TYR A 129 -21.83 6.47 -11.11
N PHE A 130 -22.01 6.06 -9.85
CA PHE A 130 -22.54 6.93 -8.80
C PHE A 130 -21.46 7.73 -8.04
N VAL A 131 -20.20 7.26 -8.02
CA VAL A 131 -19.15 7.87 -7.20
C VAL A 131 -18.10 8.64 -7.99
N GLN A 132 -18.05 8.46 -9.30
CA GLN A 132 -17.08 9.17 -10.16
C GLN A 132 -17.23 10.68 -10.02
N GLY A 133 -16.12 11.34 -9.71
CA GLY A 133 -16.09 12.79 -9.52
C GLY A 133 -16.65 13.29 -8.18
N LEU A 134 -17.11 12.39 -7.30
CA LEU A 134 -17.54 12.76 -5.95
C LEU A 134 -16.40 12.66 -4.94
N ASN A 135 -16.63 13.13 -3.72
CA ASN A 135 -15.66 13.15 -2.63
C ASN A 135 -15.11 11.76 -2.28
N LEU A 136 -15.83 10.69 -2.56
CA LEU A 136 -15.35 9.32 -2.31
C LEU A 136 -14.16 8.96 -3.20
N THR A 137 -14.14 9.40 -4.46
CA THR A 137 -12.99 9.23 -5.36
C THR A 137 -11.78 10.01 -4.85
N ALA A 138 -11.99 11.26 -4.41
CA ALA A 138 -10.94 12.07 -3.81
C ALA A 138 -10.43 11.45 -2.49
N ALA A 139 -11.31 10.91 -1.66
CA ALA A 139 -10.96 10.23 -0.41
C ALA A 139 -10.07 9.00 -0.68
N HIS A 140 -10.41 8.17 -1.69
CA HIS A 140 -9.57 7.07 -2.14
C HIS A 140 -8.19 7.56 -2.59
N GLY A 141 -8.13 8.58 -3.45
CA GLY A 141 -6.87 9.16 -3.91
C GLY A 141 -5.98 9.67 -2.77
N HIS A 142 -6.56 10.40 -1.81
CA HIS A 142 -5.81 10.89 -0.64
C HIS A 142 -5.37 9.76 0.29
N ALA A 143 -6.20 8.75 0.49
CA ALA A 143 -5.85 7.58 1.29
C ALA A 143 -4.70 6.79 0.66
N ALA A 144 -4.70 6.62 -0.65
CA ALA A 144 -3.62 5.98 -1.39
C ALA A 144 -2.34 6.85 -1.40
N LEU A 145 -2.45 8.13 -1.77
CA LEU A 145 -1.28 8.99 -1.93
C LEU A 145 -0.67 9.41 -0.58
N PHE A 146 -1.44 10.03 0.29
CA PHE A 146 -0.91 10.49 1.57
C PHE A 146 -0.86 9.36 2.61
N GLY A 147 -1.91 8.55 2.70
CA GLY A 147 -1.98 7.44 3.66
C GLY A 147 -0.92 6.38 3.42
N VAL A 148 -0.59 6.06 2.17
CA VAL A 148 0.46 5.09 1.85
C VAL A 148 1.79 5.80 1.65
N TYR A 149 1.94 6.60 0.60
CA TYR A 149 3.24 7.17 0.23
C TYR A 149 3.72 8.25 1.18
N GLY A 150 2.83 9.10 1.70
CA GLY A 150 3.18 10.11 2.69
C GLY A 150 3.66 9.47 3.99
N MET A 151 2.94 8.48 4.52
CA MET A 151 3.34 7.77 5.74
C MET A 151 4.60 6.93 5.50
N LEU A 152 4.75 6.31 4.32
CA LEU A 152 5.97 5.59 3.95
C LEU A 152 7.19 6.52 3.95
N GLY A 153 7.07 7.70 3.34
CA GLY A 153 8.14 8.70 3.31
C GLY A 153 8.57 9.14 4.71
N ILE A 154 7.61 9.44 5.59
CA ILE A 154 7.89 9.82 6.99
C ILE A 154 8.54 8.65 7.73
N GLY A 155 7.99 7.43 7.59
CA GLY A 155 8.56 6.23 8.22
C GLY A 155 9.99 5.95 7.77
N LEU A 156 10.28 6.13 6.48
CA LEU A 156 11.63 6.00 5.91
C LEU A 156 12.59 7.06 6.45
N MET A 157 12.16 8.32 6.51
CA MET A 157 12.97 9.38 7.09
C MET A 157 13.35 9.06 8.55
N LEU A 158 12.37 8.68 9.36
CA LEU A 158 12.60 8.29 10.75
C LEU A 158 13.52 7.06 10.85
N PHE A 159 13.34 6.09 9.95
CA PHE A 159 14.24 4.93 9.90
C PHE A 159 15.66 5.30 9.54
N CYS A 160 15.88 6.18 8.57
CA CYS A 160 17.20 6.66 8.18
C CYS A 160 17.87 7.50 9.29
N LEU A 161 17.09 8.32 9.99
CA LEU A 161 17.58 9.20 11.06
C LEU A 161 17.72 8.49 12.41
N ARG A 162 17.39 7.20 12.52
CA ARG A 162 17.41 6.45 13.79
C ARG A 162 18.75 6.50 14.55
N GLY A 163 19.86 6.61 13.81
CA GLY A 163 21.20 6.70 14.42
C GLY A 163 21.56 8.10 14.96
N LEU A 164 20.78 9.13 14.58
CA LEU A 164 20.96 10.51 15.04
C LEU A 164 20.03 10.84 16.21
N TYR A 165 19.07 9.99 16.51
CA TYR A 165 18.12 10.22 17.59
C TYR A 165 18.75 9.85 18.92
N VAL A 166 19.02 10.84 19.75
CA VAL A 166 19.36 10.66 21.18
C VAL A 166 18.03 10.69 21.94
N PRO A 167 17.61 9.61 22.59
CA PRO A 167 16.37 9.61 23.38
C PRO A 167 16.46 10.67 24.46
N SER A 168 15.67 11.73 24.36
CA SER A 168 15.47 12.62 25.51
C SER A 168 14.59 11.88 26.51
N ARG A 169 14.88 12.01 27.82
CA ARG A 169 14.08 11.39 28.90
C ARG A 169 12.58 11.75 28.84
N HIS A 170 12.20 12.79 28.10
CA HIS A 170 10.81 13.22 27.91
C HIS A 170 10.10 12.52 26.74
N ALA A 171 10.83 11.85 25.84
CA ALA A 171 10.21 11.08 24.76
C ALA A 171 9.76 9.66 25.16
N GLU A 172 10.13 9.23 26.39
CA GLU A 172 9.69 7.94 26.94
C GLU A 172 8.33 8.02 27.65
N ALA A 173 7.80 9.24 27.87
CA ALA A 173 6.57 9.51 28.60
C ALA A 173 5.33 9.70 27.70
N LEU A 174 5.47 9.63 26.39
CA LEU A 174 4.40 9.69 25.39
C LEU A 174 4.28 8.35 24.68
#